data_0145c7f87a63db8419344e09c673baed
#
_entry.id   0145c7f87a63db8419344e09c673baed
#
_cell.length_a   1.000
_cell.length_b   1.000
_cell.length_c   1.000
_cell.angle_alpha   90.00
_cell.angle_beta   90.00
_cell.angle_gamma   90.00
#
_symmetry.space_group_name_H-M   'P 1'
#
loop_
_entity.id
_entity.type
_entity.pdbx_description
1 polymer ?
#
loop_
_entity_poly.entity_id
_entity_poly.type
_entity_poly.pdbx_seq_one_letter_code
_entity_poly.pdbx_strand_id
1 'polypeptide(L)'
;MRITKISDDINRITADNGGIFTGPGTNTYMVGNKEISVIDPGPDLSNHIDDIIEMSDGKITKIFITHTHQDHSPGAKSLSERLNLPIYGCVTKSSQMRDMPIDISYKVEHQSVITSSDHEIMPIHTPGHASNHFCYLYDGYLFTGDHIMQGSTVVIAPPDGNMTEYLDSLELIHDFSVQTILPGHGDPINEPYNEIDATIKHRLKREKKVIEQLKEAHPIDIDSLVPKVYDDVNSFLHPIARFSLEAHLIRLIENNQATFD
;
A
#
# COMPACT_ATOMS: atom_id res chain seq x y z
N MET A 1 3.94 -1.25 -23.20
CA MET A 1 4.12 -0.14 -22.24
C MET A 1 2.77 0.49 -21.94
N ARG A 2 2.34 0.49 -20.67
CA ARG A 2 1.11 1.14 -20.23
C ARG A 2 1.46 2.43 -19.51
N ILE A 3 1.63 3.51 -20.30
CA ILE A 3 1.93 4.86 -19.76
C ILE A 3 0.67 5.67 -19.72
N THR A 4 0.46 6.36 -18.62
CA THR A 4 -0.65 7.30 -18.44
C THR A 4 -0.11 8.61 -17.86
N LYS A 5 -0.36 9.72 -18.54
CA LYS A 5 -0.10 11.06 -17.99
C LYS A 5 -1.19 11.39 -16.98
N ILE A 6 -0.81 11.67 -15.74
CA ILE A 6 -1.73 12.07 -14.65
C ILE A 6 -1.85 13.59 -14.60
N SER A 7 -0.71 14.29 -14.60
CA SER A 7 -0.62 15.76 -14.65
C SER A 7 0.53 16.18 -15.57
N ASP A 8 0.90 17.46 -15.57
CA ASP A 8 2.03 17.93 -16.38
C ASP A 8 3.39 17.44 -15.85
N ASP A 9 3.44 17.02 -14.62
CA ASP A 9 4.64 16.61 -13.88
C ASP A 9 4.51 15.24 -13.19
N ILE A 10 3.39 14.52 -13.41
CA ILE A 10 3.20 13.16 -12.92
C ILE A 10 2.85 12.21 -14.07
N ASN A 11 3.67 11.17 -14.24
CA ASN A 11 3.39 10.08 -15.13
C ASN A 11 3.27 8.76 -14.36
N ARG A 12 2.40 7.86 -14.82
CA ARG A 12 2.22 6.50 -14.32
C ARG A 12 2.66 5.49 -15.37
N ILE A 13 3.46 4.51 -14.95
CA ILE A 13 3.77 3.31 -15.73
C ILE A 13 3.23 2.11 -14.97
N THR A 14 2.39 1.30 -15.59
CA THR A 14 1.85 0.09 -14.96
C THR A 14 2.65 -1.13 -15.42
N ALA A 15 3.24 -1.87 -14.48
CA ALA A 15 4.01 -3.09 -14.72
C ALA A 15 3.11 -4.23 -15.24
N ASP A 16 3.70 -5.15 -16.00
CA ASP A 16 2.99 -6.32 -16.55
C ASP A 16 3.04 -7.52 -15.57
N ASN A 17 2.58 -7.28 -14.35
CA ASN A 17 2.46 -8.27 -13.27
C ASN A 17 1.01 -8.42 -12.79
N GLY A 18 0.04 -8.26 -13.71
CA GLY A 18 -1.37 -8.34 -13.39
C GLY A 18 -1.77 -9.69 -12.76
N GLY A 19 -2.61 -9.64 -11.73
CA GLY A 19 -3.03 -10.82 -10.99
C GLY A 19 -4.11 -10.54 -9.94
N ILE A 20 -4.40 -11.55 -9.12
CA ILE A 20 -5.47 -11.48 -8.12
C ILE A 20 -5.20 -10.44 -7.03
N PHE A 21 -3.93 -10.14 -6.74
CA PHE A 21 -3.51 -9.15 -5.75
C PHE A 21 -3.21 -7.79 -6.38
N THR A 22 -2.68 -7.80 -7.60
CA THR A 22 -2.17 -6.61 -8.28
C THR A 22 -3.15 -6.03 -9.31
N GLY A 23 -4.31 -6.68 -9.50
CA GLY A 23 -5.28 -6.24 -10.49
C GLY A 23 -4.67 -6.13 -11.89
N PRO A 24 -4.66 -4.94 -12.52
CA PRO A 24 -4.05 -4.73 -13.83
C PRO A 24 -2.51 -4.70 -13.81
N GLY A 25 -1.89 -4.65 -12.65
CA GLY A 25 -0.46 -4.57 -12.40
C GLY A 25 -0.11 -3.49 -11.38
N THR A 26 1.17 -3.42 -10.99
CA THR A 26 1.68 -2.41 -10.06
C THR A 26 1.93 -1.10 -10.78
N ASN A 27 1.50 -0.01 -10.18
CA ASN A 27 1.71 1.35 -10.67
C ASN A 27 3.01 1.93 -10.12
N THR A 28 3.92 2.28 -11.00
CA THR A 28 5.08 3.12 -10.73
C THR A 28 4.74 4.55 -11.11
N TYR A 29 5.05 5.49 -10.23
CA TYR A 29 4.84 6.92 -10.50
C TYR A 29 6.16 7.65 -10.65
N MET A 30 6.22 8.56 -11.61
CA MET A 30 7.35 9.45 -11.89
C MET A 30 6.89 10.88 -11.65
N VAL A 31 7.52 11.57 -10.70
CA VAL A 31 7.15 12.91 -10.24
C VAL A 31 8.25 13.89 -10.53
N GLY A 32 7.91 15.03 -11.13
CA GLY A 32 8.84 16.11 -11.47
C GLY A 32 9.20 16.19 -12.96
N ASN A 33 9.82 17.30 -13.36
CA ASN A 33 10.20 17.60 -14.74
C ASN A 33 11.70 17.85 -14.93
N LYS A 34 12.36 18.51 -13.96
CA LYS A 34 13.80 18.78 -13.98
C LYS A 34 14.59 17.67 -13.31
N GLU A 35 14.15 17.30 -12.13
CA GLU A 35 14.57 16.09 -11.42
C GLU A 35 13.34 15.18 -11.29
N ILE A 36 13.52 13.89 -11.46
CA ILE A 36 12.44 12.92 -11.35
C ILE A 36 12.64 12.06 -10.10
N SER A 37 11.61 12.02 -9.28
CA SER A 37 11.43 11.06 -8.21
C SER A 37 10.57 9.90 -8.69
N VAL A 38 11.06 8.67 -8.56
CA VAL A 38 10.32 7.45 -8.91
C VAL A 38 9.73 6.86 -7.63
N ILE A 39 8.43 6.59 -7.61
CA ILE A 39 7.73 5.98 -6.47
C ILE A 39 7.29 4.58 -6.87
N ASP A 40 7.62 3.58 -6.07
CA ASP A 40 7.36 2.16 -6.27
C ASP A 40 7.78 1.68 -7.69
N PRO A 41 9.07 1.45 -7.95
CA PRO A 41 9.53 0.90 -9.23
C PRO A 41 8.96 -0.48 -9.57
N GLY A 42 8.17 -1.06 -8.66
CA GLY A 42 7.42 -2.28 -8.88
C GLY A 42 8.26 -3.55 -8.79
N PRO A 43 7.81 -4.62 -9.44
CA PRO A 43 8.54 -5.88 -9.53
C PRO A 43 9.80 -5.73 -10.37
N ASP A 44 10.80 -6.59 -10.12
CA ASP A 44 12.05 -6.62 -10.89
C ASP A 44 11.83 -7.25 -12.29
N LEU A 45 11.11 -6.53 -13.15
CA LEU A 45 10.88 -6.88 -14.54
C LEU A 45 11.74 -6.00 -15.44
N SER A 46 12.68 -6.59 -16.18
CA SER A 46 13.66 -5.85 -16.99
C SER A 46 13.01 -4.85 -17.94
N ASN A 47 11.92 -5.24 -18.63
CA ASN A 47 11.19 -4.37 -19.53
C ASN A 47 10.54 -3.16 -18.80
N HIS A 48 10.03 -3.37 -17.58
CA HIS A 48 9.44 -2.29 -16.78
C HIS A 48 10.51 -1.30 -16.30
N ILE A 49 11.66 -1.81 -15.85
CA ILE A 49 12.80 -0.97 -15.45
C ILE A 49 13.37 -0.21 -16.65
N ASP A 50 13.46 -0.85 -17.83
CA ASP A 50 13.90 -0.19 -19.07
C ASP A 50 12.94 0.95 -19.46
N ASP A 51 11.62 0.72 -19.36
CA ASP A 51 10.59 1.73 -19.62
C ASP A 51 10.71 2.94 -18.67
N ILE A 52 10.96 2.72 -17.36
CA ILE A 52 11.19 3.78 -16.37
C ILE A 52 12.43 4.62 -16.75
N ILE A 53 13.52 3.95 -17.09
CA ILE A 53 14.79 4.63 -17.46
C ILE A 53 14.59 5.44 -18.74
N GLU A 54 14.00 4.86 -19.79
CA GLU A 54 13.79 5.53 -21.07
C GLU A 54 12.90 6.77 -20.92
N MET A 55 11.78 6.65 -20.20
CA MET A 55 10.87 7.77 -19.97
C MET A 55 11.49 8.91 -19.15
N SER A 56 12.45 8.61 -18.31
CA SER A 56 13.08 9.61 -17.43
C SER A 56 14.00 10.58 -18.15
N ASP A 57 14.46 10.24 -19.36
CA ASP A 57 15.43 11.04 -20.11
C ASP A 57 16.70 11.39 -19.27
N GLY A 58 17.13 10.44 -18.42
CA GLY A 58 18.29 10.61 -17.53
C GLY A 58 18.08 11.55 -16.34
N LYS A 59 16.85 11.90 -15.99
CA LYS A 59 16.53 12.88 -14.95
C LYS A 59 16.18 12.26 -13.60
N ILE A 60 16.17 10.94 -13.45
CA ILE A 60 15.89 10.29 -12.15
C ILE A 60 16.99 10.65 -11.16
N THR A 61 16.60 11.14 -9.98
CA THR A 61 17.53 11.48 -8.89
C THR A 61 17.22 10.77 -7.57
N LYS A 62 15.99 10.31 -7.40
CA LYS A 62 15.53 9.66 -6.17
C LYS A 62 14.58 8.52 -6.47
N ILE A 63 14.66 7.47 -5.67
CA ILE A 63 13.76 6.32 -5.71
C ILE A 63 13.07 6.20 -4.35
N PHE A 64 11.75 6.17 -4.34
CA PHE A 64 10.94 6.00 -3.14
C PHE A 64 10.23 4.64 -3.19
N ILE A 65 10.12 3.98 -2.04
CA ILE A 65 9.28 2.81 -1.90
C ILE A 65 8.25 3.07 -0.81
N THR A 66 7.00 2.69 -1.05
CA THR A 66 5.93 2.78 -0.03
C THR A 66 6.14 1.74 1.05
N HIS A 67 6.49 0.53 0.68
CA HIS A 67 6.78 -0.60 1.58
C HIS A 67 7.62 -1.67 0.85
N THR A 68 8.00 -2.73 1.54
CA THR A 68 9.00 -3.71 1.06
C THR A 68 8.41 -4.95 0.37
N HIS A 69 7.12 -4.99 0.06
CA HIS A 69 6.53 -6.14 -0.64
C HIS A 69 7.12 -6.35 -2.04
N GLN A 70 7.07 -7.61 -2.48
CA GLN A 70 7.74 -8.10 -3.70
C GLN A 70 7.21 -7.50 -5.02
N ASP A 71 6.07 -6.88 -5.00
CA ASP A 71 5.47 -6.21 -6.17
C ASP A 71 5.71 -4.69 -6.19
N HIS A 72 6.28 -4.10 -5.12
CA HIS A 72 6.60 -2.67 -5.02
C HIS A 72 8.09 -2.36 -5.00
N SER A 73 8.89 -3.14 -4.29
CA SER A 73 10.26 -2.77 -3.93
C SER A 73 11.40 -3.39 -4.75
N PRO A 74 11.29 -4.58 -5.36
CA PRO A 74 12.44 -5.22 -6.02
C PRO A 74 13.02 -4.39 -7.17
N GLY A 75 12.17 -3.73 -7.94
CA GLY A 75 12.58 -2.84 -9.03
C GLY A 75 13.42 -1.65 -8.56
N ALA A 76 13.25 -1.22 -7.30
CA ALA A 76 14.05 -0.14 -6.71
C ALA A 76 15.53 -0.53 -6.59
N LYS A 77 15.82 -1.78 -6.24
CA LYS A 77 17.20 -2.29 -6.21
C LYS A 77 17.84 -2.26 -7.59
N SER A 78 17.17 -2.85 -8.58
CA SER A 78 17.67 -2.89 -9.97
C SER A 78 17.86 -1.49 -10.55
N LEU A 79 16.93 -0.58 -10.30
CA LEU A 79 17.02 0.81 -10.75
C LEU A 79 18.17 1.55 -10.05
N SER A 80 18.33 1.38 -8.73
CA SER A 80 19.43 1.94 -7.94
C SER A 80 20.79 1.46 -8.41
N GLU A 81 20.96 0.16 -8.63
CA GLU A 81 22.23 -0.42 -9.11
C GLU A 81 22.60 0.08 -10.52
N ARG A 82 21.61 0.18 -11.43
CA ARG A 82 21.84 0.61 -12.81
C ARG A 82 22.18 2.09 -12.95
N LEU A 83 21.61 2.94 -12.09
CA LEU A 83 21.76 4.40 -12.18
C LEU A 83 22.60 5.00 -11.05
N ASN A 84 23.04 4.18 -10.08
CA ASN A 84 23.75 4.62 -8.88
C ASN A 84 22.96 5.69 -8.10
N LEU A 85 21.68 5.41 -7.81
CA LEU A 85 20.74 6.34 -7.16
C LEU A 85 20.33 5.87 -5.76
N PRO A 86 20.05 6.81 -4.85
CA PRO A 86 19.62 6.48 -3.50
C PRO A 86 18.16 5.97 -3.46
N ILE A 87 17.89 5.04 -2.53
CA ILE A 87 16.56 4.56 -2.20
C ILE A 87 16.11 5.17 -0.88
N TYR A 88 14.92 5.78 -0.91
CA TYR A 88 14.21 6.34 0.22
C TYR A 88 13.06 5.43 0.63
N GLY A 89 12.96 5.10 1.92
CA GLY A 89 11.92 4.21 2.41
C GLY A 89 12.13 3.81 3.86
N CYS A 90 11.46 2.75 4.29
CA CYS A 90 11.64 2.16 5.60
C CYS A 90 11.67 0.63 5.50
N VAL A 91 12.46 -0.03 6.34
CA VAL A 91 12.47 -1.48 6.46
C VAL A 91 11.50 -1.94 7.53
N THR A 92 10.95 -3.15 7.39
CA THR A 92 10.10 -3.73 8.42
C THR A 92 10.88 -4.07 9.68
N LYS A 93 10.17 -4.10 10.81
CA LYS A 93 10.72 -4.58 12.08
C LYS A 93 10.80 -6.11 12.13
N SER A 94 9.95 -6.78 11.36
CA SER A 94 9.91 -8.24 11.26
C SER A 94 9.87 -8.64 9.79
N SER A 95 10.87 -9.41 9.32
CA SER A 95 10.88 -9.94 7.95
C SER A 95 9.72 -10.92 7.77
N GLN A 96 8.85 -10.67 6.80
CA GLN A 96 7.78 -11.57 6.39
C GLN A 96 8.11 -12.27 5.06
N MET A 97 7.36 -13.31 4.73
CA MET A 97 7.52 -14.05 3.46
C MET A 97 7.34 -13.19 2.20
N ARG A 98 6.71 -12.02 2.33
CA ARG A 98 6.46 -11.09 1.21
C ARG A 98 7.48 -9.95 1.12
N ASP A 99 8.26 -9.74 2.18
CA ASP A 99 9.27 -8.69 2.21
C ASP A 99 10.48 -9.08 1.39
N MET A 100 10.94 -8.12 0.59
CA MET A 100 12.20 -8.27 -0.14
C MET A 100 13.32 -7.56 0.63
N PRO A 101 14.48 -8.22 0.79
CA PRO A 101 15.64 -7.54 1.35
C PRO A 101 16.08 -6.41 0.41
N ILE A 102 16.04 -5.18 0.92
CA ILE A 102 16.43 -3.99 0.18
C ILE A 102 17.27 -3.08 1.08
N ASP A 103 18.34 -2.54 0.52
CA ASP A 103 19.20 -1.59 1.21
C ASP A 103 18.65 -0.18 1.04
N ILE A 104 18.05 0.36 2.10
CA ILE A 104 17.54 1.73 2.16
C ILE A 104 18.70 2.69 2.38
N SER A 105 18.92 3.58 1.42
CA SER A 105 19.97 4.62 1.51
C SER A 105 19.59 5.71 2.52
N TYR A 106 18.31 6.12 2.52
CA TYR A 106 17.78 7.14 3.41
C TYR A 106 16.44 6.67 3.99
N LYS A 107 16.41 6.51 5.32
CA LYS A 107 15.17 6.26 6.03
C LYS A 107 14.28 7.49 5.99
N VAL A 108 13.03 7.32 5.56
CA VAL A 108 12.02 8.38 5.60
C VAL A 108 11.41 8.49 7.00
N GLU A 109 11.01 9.69 7.38
CA GLU A 109 10.33 9.97 8.64
C GLU A 109 9.00 10.68 8.35
N HIS A 110 8.01 10.45 9.21
CA HIS A 110 6.68 11.05 9.09
C HIS A 110 6.77 12.59 9.00
N GLN A 111 6.17 13.17 7.93
CA GLN A 111 6.13 14.59 7.62
C GLN A 111 7.50 15.26 7.38
N SER A 112 8.57 14.49 7.23
CA SER A 112 9.88 15.03 6.88
C SER A 112 9.96 15.28 5.37
N VAL A 113 9.77 16.52 4.92
CA VAL A 113 9.75 16.88 3.50
C VAL A 113 11.08 16.61 2.83
N ILE A 114 11.04 15.95 1.69
CA ILE A 114 12.21 15.64 0.85
C ILE A 114 12.13 16.50 -0.40
N THR A 115 13.10 17.43 -0.53
CA THR A 115 13.14 18.44 -1.59
C THR A 115 13.94 17.97 -2.78
N SER A 116 13.45 18.24 -3.98
CA SER A 116 14.13 18.21 -5.27
C SER A 116 14.18 19.62 -5.86
N SER A 117 14.77 19.82 -7.04
CA SER A 117 14.93 21.16 -7.61
C SER A 117 13.61 21.81 -8.03
N ASP A 118 12.58 21.04 -8.30
CA ASP A 118 11.28 21.50 -8.80
C ASP A 118 10.07 20.88 -8.11
N HIS A 119 10.27 20.03 -7.08
CA HIS A 119 9.19 19.44 -6.31
C HIS A 119 9.62 19.03 -4.90
N GLU A 120 8.65 18.85 -4.02
CA GLU A 120 8.82 18.41 -2.64
C GLU A 120 7.87 17.26 -2.35
N ILE A 121 8.37 16.17 -1.77
CA ILE A 121 7.57 14.99 -1.41
C ILE A 121 7.53 14.87 0.11
N MET A 122 6.33 14.75 0.68
CA MET A 122 6.11 14.56 2.11
C MET A 122 5.76 13.10 2.40
N PRO A 123 6.59 12.33 3.11
CA PRO A 123 6.25 11.00 3.58
C PRO A 123 5.23 11.07 4.73
N ILE A 124 4.20 10.23 4.68
CA ILE A 124 3.21 10.06 5.73
C ILE A 124 3.27 8.60 6.19
N HIS A 125 3.65 8.33 7.43
CA HIS A 125 3.70 6.98 7.97
C HIS A 125 2.27 6.44 8.12
N THR A 126 1.95 5.37 7.43
CA THR A 126 0.62 4.76 7.34
C THR A 126 0.71 3.24 7.56
N PRO A 127 1.12 2.81 8.78
CA PRO A 127 1.23 1.38 9.09
C PRO A 127 -0.14 0.71 9.05
N GLY A 128 -0.15 -0.62 8.94
CA GLY A 128 -1.34 -1.44 9.03
C GLY A 128 -1.41 -2.53 7.99
N HIS A 129 -1.23 -2.23 6.69
CA HIS A 129 -0.99 -3.26 5.67
C HIS A 129 0.40 -3.88 5.85
N ALA A 130 1.39 -3.04 6.04
CA ALA A 130 2.75 -3.36 6.44
C ALA A 130 3.24 -2.34 7.48
N SER A 131 4.06 -2.75 8.45
CA SER A 131 4.54 -1.89 9.54
C SER A 131 5.47 -0.76 9.07
N ASN A 132 6.09 -0.94 7.90
CA ASN A 132 7.02 0.02 7.28
C ASN A 132 6.36 0.87 6.19
N HIS A 133 5.02 0.83 6.09
CA HIS A 133 4.32 1.51 5.00
C HIS A 133 4.33 3.03 5.17
N PHE A 134 4.61 3.73 4.06
CA PHE A 134 4.48 5.18 3.91
C PHE A 134 3.67 5.53 2.67
N CYS A 135 2.70 6.41 2.82
CA CYS A 135 2.16 7.18 1.70
C CYS A 135 3.07 8.38 1.41
N TYR A 136 3.04 8.88 0.19
CA TYR A 136 3.79 10.08 -0.20
C TYR A 136 2.83 11.14 -0.74
N LEU A 137 2.91 12.36 -0.21
CA LEU A 137 2.08 13.49 -0.63
C LEU A 137 2.90 14.47 -1.46
N TYR A 138 2.36 14.83 -2.63
CA TYR A 138 2.89 15.84 -3.52
C TYR A 138 1.75 16.63 -4.16
N ASP A 139 1.69 17.94 -3.95
CA ASP A 139 0.73 18.89 -4.58
C ASP A 139 -0.74 18.40 -4.63
N GLY A 140 -1.22 17.84 -3.50
CA GLY A 140 -2.57 17.28 -3.38
C GLY A 140 -2.73 15.86 -3.96
N TYR A 141 -1.72 15.28 -4.58
CA TYR A 141 -1.68 13.88 -4.99
C TYR A 141 -1.09 13.01 -3.89
N LEU A 142 -1.83 11.99 -3.47
CA LEU A 142 -1.40 11.04 -2.45
C LEU A 142 -1.10 9.68 -3.09
N PHE A 143 0.18 9.29 -3.13
CA PHE A 143 0.64 7.98 -3.55
C PHE A 143 0.49 7.01 -2.39
N THR A 144 -0.45 6.09 -2.50
CA THR A 144 -0.89 5.28 -1.35
C THR A 144 -0.33 3.86 -1.33
N GLY A 145 0.45 3.44 -2.33
CA GLY A 145 0.87 2.04 -2.38
C GLY A 145 -0.31 1.11 -2.10
N ASP A 146 -0.16 0.22 -1.11
CA ASP A 146 -1.18 -0.72 -0.67
C ASP A 146 -1.91 -0.27 0.62
N HIS A 147 -1.98 1.04 0.87
CA HIS A 147 -2.83 1.57 1.94
C HIS A 147 -4.28 1.73 1.49
N ILE A 148 -4.50 2.35 0.32
CA ILE A 148 -5.83 2.55 -0.28
C ILE A 148 -5.75 2.14 -1.75
N MET A 149 -6.64 1.23 -2.19
CA MET A 149 -6.76 0.76 -3.57
C MET A 149 -8.15 1.05 -4.12
N GLN A 150 -8.24 1.23 -5.43
CA GLN A 150 -9.52 1.44 -6.10
C GLN A 150 -10.34 0.14 -6.17
N GLY A 151 -11.59 0.20 -5.69
CA GLY A 151 -12.59 -0.86 -5.89
C GLY A 151 -12.34 -2.16 -5.12
N SER A 152 -11.31 -2.22 -4.26
CA SER A 152 -11.02 -3.35 -3.39
C SER A 152 -10.39 -2.90 -2.09
N THR A 153 -10.37 -3.78 -1.08
CA THR A 153 -9.67 -3.52 0.17
C THR A 153 -8.40 -4.34 0.24
N VAL A 154 -7.33 -3.74 0.78
CA VAL A 154 -6.04 -4.41 0.96
C VAL A 154 -6.13 -5.56 1.97
N VAL A 155 -5.24 -6.53 1.85
CA VAL A 155 -5.11 -7.61 2.84
C VAL A 155 -4.33 -7.09 4.04
N ILE A 156 -4.86 -7.30 5.24
CA ILE A 156 -4.14 -7.04 6.49
C ILE A 156 -3.73 -8.39 7.05
N ALA A 157 -2.43 -8.68 7.04
CA ALA A 157 -1.91 -10.01 7.39
C ALA A 157 -0.97 -9.94 8.60
N PRO A 158 -1.42 -10.37 9.79
CA PRO A 158 -0.55 -10.50 10.95
C PRO A 158 0.61 -11.50 10.68
N PRO A 159 1.76 -11.35 11.37
CA PRO A 159 2.04 -10.45 12.49
C PRO A 159 2.48 -9.04 12.09
N ASP A 160 2.83 -8.74 10.83
CA ASP A 160 3.24 -7.41 10.40
C ASP A 160 2.03 -6.49 10.16
N GLY A 161 0.99 -7.02 9.48
CA GLY A 161 -0.27 -6.32 9.30
C GLY A 161 -1.04 -6.17 10.60
N ASN A 162 -1.58 -4.96 10.86
CA ASN A 162 -2.32 -4.62 12.06
C ASN A 162 -3.58 -3.81 11.70
N MET A 163 -4.77 -4.31 12.10
CA MET A 163 -6.05 -3.68 11.76
C MET A 163 -6.28 -2.37 12.51
N THR A 164 -5.80 -2.24 13.74
CA THR A 164 -5.90 -0.99 14.53
C THR A 164 -5.07 0.10 13.87
N GLU A 165 -3.79 -0.18 13.60
CA GLU A 165 -2.90 0.78 12.93
C GLU A 165 -3.42 1.16 11.53
N TYR A 166 -4.02 0.20 10.80
CA TYR A 166 -4.60 0.45 9.48
C TYR A 166 -5.76 1.45 9.54
N LEU A 167 -6.70 1.26 10.49
CA LEU A 167 -7.82 2.17 10.68
C LEU A 167 -7.36 3.56 11.14
N ASP A 168 -6.42 3.62 12.08
CA ASP A 168 -5.84 4.88 12.56
C ASP A 168 -5.10 5.62 11.43
N SER A 169 -4.41 4.88 10.54
CA SER A 169 -3.72 5.44 9.38
C SER A 169 -4.69 5.96 8.32
N LEU A 170 -5.86 5.33 8.14
CA LEU A 170 -6.91 5.86 7.27
C LEU A 170 -7.48 7.18 7.80
N GLU A 171 -7.79 7.23 9.10
CA GLU A 171 -8.27 8.46 9.76
C GLU A 171 -7.21 9.58 9.69
N LEU A 172 -5.93 9.27 9.85
CA LEU A 172 -4.84 10.23 9.77
C LEU A 172 -4.82 11.00 8.44
N ILE A 173 -5.24 10.38 7.32
CA ILE A 173 -5.22 11.07 6.01
C ILE A 173 -6.17 12.27 5.98
N HIS A 174 -7.21 12.32 6.82
CA HIS A 174 -8.10 13.47 6.92
C HIS A 174 -7.39 14.76 7.39
N ASP A 175 -6.24 14.65 8.01
CA ASP A 175 -5.45 15.81 8.46
C ASP A 175 -4.65 16.48 7.32
N PHE A 176 -4.64 15.87 6.11
CA PHE A 176 -3.91 16.35 4.95
C PHE A 176 -4.85 16.81 3.84
N SER A 177 -4.41 17.80 3.05
CA SER A 177 -5.16 18.26 1.87
C SER A 177 -4.88 17.33 0.67
N VAL A 178 -5.74 16.34 0.46
CA VAL A 178 -5.65 15.39 -0.65
C VAL A 178 -6.73 15.69 -1.67
N GLN A 179 -6.35 15.80 -2.96
CA GLN A 179 -7.27 16.00 -4.08
C GLN A 179 -7.51 14.72 -4.87
N THR A 180 -6.45 13.91 -5.03
CA THR A 180 -6.49 12.65 -5.78
C THR A 180 -5.59 11.62 -5.10
N ILE A 181 -6.11 10.41 -4.91
CA ILE A 181 -5.32 9.25 -4.51
C ILE A 181 -4.77 8.58 -5.76
N LEU A 182 -3.48 8.25 -5.73
CA LEU A 182 -2.75 7.50 -6.74
C LEU A 182 -2.30 6.17 -6.14
N PRO A 183 -3.10 5.08 -6.32
CA PRO A 183 -2.87 3.80 -5.64
C PRO A 183 -1.76 2.98 -6.29
N GLY A 184 -1.20 2.04 -5.54
CA GLY A 184 -0.25 1.05 -6.04
C GLY A 184 -0.86 0.13 -7.11
N HIS A 185 -2.19 -0.07 -7.07
CA HIS A 185 -2.93 -0.89 -8.04
C HIS A 185 -4.24 -0.21 -8.42
N GLY A 186 -4.64 -0.33 -9.70
CA GLY A 186 -5.88 0.26 -10.22
C GLY A 186 -5.73 1.70 -10.71
N ASP A 187 -6.85 2.40 -10.83
CA ASP A 187 -6.91 3.76 -11.38
C ASP A 187 -6.93 4.83 -10.28
N PRO A 188 -6.59 6.09 -10.61
CA PRO A 188 -6.68 7.22 -9.67
C PRO A 188 -8.08 7.38 -9.07
N ILE A 189 -8.15 7.82 -7.81
CA ILE A 189 -9.38 8.05 -7.05
C ILE A 189 -9.53 9.55 -6.82
N ASN A 190 -10.53 10.17 -7.45
CA ASN A 190 -10.74 11.62 -7.43
C ASN A 190 -11.63 12.10 -6.26
N GLU A 191 -12.21 11.17 -5.51
CA GLU A 191 -13.01 11.45 -4.31
C GLU A 191 -12.34 10.81 -3.08
N PRO A 192 -11.13 11.31 -2.68
CA PRO A 192 -10.28 10.62 -1.72
C PRO A 192 -10.94 10.35 -0.38
N TYR A 193 -11.60 11.35 0.20
CA TYR A 193 -12.21 11.21 1.52
C TYR A 193 -13.44 10.30 1.51
N ASN A 194 -14.22 10.30 0.41
CA ASN A 194 -15.32 9.36 0.24
C ASN A 194 -14.83 7.90 0.21
N GLU A 195 -13.70 7.64 -0.46
CA GLU A 195 -13.08 6.31 -0.51
C GLU A 195 -12.53 5.88 0.86
N ILE A 196 -11.87 6.81 1.58
CA ILE A 196 -11.37 6.57 2.94
C ILE A 196 -12.52 6.19 3.87
N ASP A 197 -13.58 7.01 3.92
CA ASP A 197 -14.75 6.78 4.77
C ASP A 197 -15.46 5.47 4.42
N ALA A 198 -15.57 5.16 3.11
CA ALA A 198 -16.15 3.91 2.64
C ALA A 198 -15.31 2.70 3.08
N THR A 199 -13.99 2.81 3.03
CA THR A 199 -13.06 1.77 3.47
C THR A 199 -13.15 1.54 4.97
N ILE A 200 -13.12 2.59 5.79
CA ILE A 200 -13.29 2.52 7.26
C ILE A 200 -14.62 1.85 7.59
N LYS A 201 -15.71 2.34 7.01
CA LYS A 201 -17.06 1.78 7.20
C LYS A 201 -17.13 0.30 6.81
N HIS A 202 -16.50 -0.09 5.70
CA HIS A 202 -16.43 -1.48 5.26
C HIS A 202 -15.73 -2.36 6.31
N ARG A 203 -14.55 -1.93 6.82
CA ARG A 203 -13.79 -2.65 7.85
C ARG A 203 -14.58 -2.80 9.14
N LEU A 204 -15.17 -1.72 9.64
CA LEU A 204 -15.99 -1.75 10.86
C LEU A 204 -17.26 -2.58 10.70
N LYS A 205 -17.90 -2.59 9.52
CA LYS A 205 -19.02 -3.48 9.21
C LYS A 205 -18.59 -4.95 9.25
N ARG A 206 -17.42 -5.28 8.70
CA ARG A 206 -16.84 -6.63 8.75
C ARG A 206 -16.58 -7.06 10.20
N GLU A 207 -15.98 -6.19 10.99
CA GLU A 207 -15.69 -6.44 12.41
C GLU A 207 -16.98 -6.68 13.22
N LYS A 208 -18.03 -5.89 12.97
CA LYS A 208 -19.34 -6.12 13.59
C LYS A 208 -19.87 -7.52 13.27
N LYS A 209 -19.73 -7.99 12.03
CA LYS A 209 -20.13 -9.32 11.62
C LYS A 209 -19.32 -10.42 12.33
N VAL A 210 -18.01 -10.19 12.55
CA VAL A 210 -17.17 -11.09 13.37
C VAL A 210 -17.76 -11.22 14.77
N ILE A 211 -18.06 -10.10 15.44
CA ILE A 211 -18.66 -10.09 16.80
C ILE A 211 -19.99 -10.85 16.83
N GLU A 212 -20.86 -10.65 15.84
CA GLU A 212 -22.15 -11.33 15.75
C GLU A 212 -21.97 -12.85 15.64
N GLN A 213 -21.06 -13.30 14.77
CA GLN A 213 -20.77 -14.73 14.59
C GLN A 213 -20.12 -15.38 15.81
N LEU A 214 -19.25 -14.66 16.51
CA LEU A 214 -18.66 -15.14 17.78
C LEU A 214 -19.71 -15.32 18.87
N LYS A 215 -20.75 -14.48 18.93
CA LYS A 215 -21.86 -14.62 19.89
C LYS A 215 -22.76 -15.81 19.59
N GLU A 216 -22.96 -16.13 18.29
CA GLU A 216 -23.84 -17.22 17.88
C GLU A 216 -23.20 -18.60 18.04
N ALA A 217 -21.90 -18.73 17.86
CA ALA A 217 -21.16 -20.00 17.84
C ALA A 217 -19.85 -19.89 18.63
N HIS A 218 -19.91 -20.07 19.93
CA HIS A 218 -18.72 -20.02 20.80
C HIS A 218 -18.55 -21.34 21.57
N PRO A 219 -17.35 -21.95 21.57
CA PRO A 219 -16.15 -21.58 20.82
C PRO A 219 -16.27 -21.92 19.32
N ILE A 220 -15.51 -21.19 18.47
CA ILE A 220 -15.42 -21.46 17.03
C ILE A 220 -13.97 -21.26 16.56
N ASP A 221 -13.48 -22.17 15.73
CA ASP A 221 -12.16 -22.01 15.07
C ASP A 221 -12.23 -21.01 13.90
N ILE A 222 -11.07 -20.43 13.56
CA ILE A 222 -10.98 -19.39 12.55
C ILE A 222 -11.41 -19.88 11.15
N ASP A 223 -11.11 -21.13 10.79
CA ASP A 223 -11.41 -21.65 9.46
C ASP A 223 -12.93 -21.89 9.28
N SER A 224 -13.61 -22.25 10.36
CA SER A 224 -15.08 -22.32 10.42
C SER A 224 -15.75 -20.94 10.46
N LEU A 225 -15.05 -19.91 10.94
CA LEU A 225 -15.56 -18.54 11.04
C LEU A 225 -15.45 -17.78 9.69
N VAL A 226 -14.40 -18.03 8.89
CA VAL A 226 -14.19 -17.37 7.59
C VAL A 226 -15.44 -17.39 6.70
N PRO A 227 -16.06 -18.54 6.36
CA PRO A 227 -17.19 -18.58 5.44
C PRO A 227 -18.45 -17.90 5.99
N LYS A 228 -18.56 -17.73 7.31
CA LYS A 228 -19.68 -17.04 7.95
C LYS A 228 -19.51 -15.52 7.91
N VAL A 229 -18.28 -15.05 8.11
CA VAL A 229 -17.96 -13.61 8.10
C VAL A 229 -17.84 -13.08 6.67
N TYR A 230 -17.34 -13.90 5.74
CA TYR A 230 -17.09 -13.55 4.33
C TYR A 230 -18.07 -14.27 3.39
N ASP A 231 -19.33 -14.46 3.77
CA ASP A 231 -20.39 -15.08 2.97
C ASP A 231 -20.74 -14.30 1.69
N ASP A 232 -20.38 -13.03 1.64
CA ASP A 232 -20.50 -12.10 0.51
C ASP A 232 -19.26 -12.10 -0.42
N VAL A 233 -18.23 -12.92 -0.10
CA VAL A 233 -16.98 -13.04 -0.85
C VAL A 233 -16.91 -14.41 -1.50
N ASN A 234 -16.40 -14.46 -2.76
CA ASN A 234 -16.21 -15.74 -3.43
C ASN A 234 -15.31 -16.67 -2.59
N SER A 235 -15.76 -17.91 -2.37
CA SER A 235 -15.06 -18.88 -1.52
C SER A 235 -13.61 -19.17 -1.93
N PHE A 236 -13.27 -18.98 -3.21
CA PHE A 236 -11.90 -19.04 -3.69
C PHE A 236 -10.97 -18.02 -2.99
N LEU A 237 -11.52 -16.89 -2.52
CA LEU A 237 -10.78 -15.85 -1.80
C LEU A 237 -10.76 -16.05 -0.28
N HIS A 238 -11.47 -17.04 0.27
CA HIS A 238 -11.52 -17.30 1.70
C HIS A 238 -10.14 -17.54 2.34
N PRO A 239 -9.19 -18.26 1.69
CA PRO A 239 -7.84 -18.40 2.25
C PRO A 239 -7.10 -17.06 2.42
N ILE A 240 -7.39 -16.09 1.56
CA ILE A 240 -6.82 -14.73 1.64
C ILE A 240 -7.58 -13.90 2.69
N ALA A 241 -8.91 -13.98 2.69
CA ALA A 241 -9.76 -13.28 3.65
C ALA A 241 -9.49 -13.69 5.11
N ARG A 242 -9.00 -14.94 5.32
CA ARG A 242 -8.59 -15.46 6.62
C ARG A 242 -7.55 -14.58 7.32
N PHE A 243 -6.58 -14.02 6.59
CA PHE A 243 -5.59 -13.11 7.18
C PHE A 243 -6.24 -11.84 7.73
N SER A 244 -7.14 -11.21 6.96
CA SER A 244 -7.86 -10.04 7.45
C SER A 244 -8.84 -10.36 8.58
N LEU A 245 -9.41 -11.57 8.60
CA LEU A 245 -10.20 -12.05 9.74
C LEU A 245 -9.34 -12.15 11.01
N GLU A 246 -8.16 -12.75 10.90
CA GLU A 246 -7.20 -12.85 12.00
C GLU A 246 -6.82 -11.47 12.55
N ALA A 247 -6.57 -10.50 11.66
CA ALA A 247 -6.30 -9.12 12.06
C ALA A 247 -7.47 -8.48 12.82
N HIS A 248 -8.73 -8.73 12.40
CA HIS A 248 -9.90 -8.28 13.14
C HIS A 248 -10.02 -8.97 14.51
N LEU A 249 -9.77 -10.28 14.60
CA LEU A 249 -9.80 -11.01 15.86
C LEU A 249 -8.76 -10.50 16.86
N ILE A 250 -7.54 -10.25 16.40
CA ILE A 250 -6.47 -9.66 17.24
C ILE A 250 -6.93 -8.32 17.79
N ARG A 251 -7.45 -7.42 16.94
CA ARG A 251 -7.97 -6.11 17.37
C ARG A 251 -9.12 -6.24 18.38
N LEU A 252 -10.03 -7.18 18.18
CA LEU A 252 -11.13 -7.41 19.14
C LEU A 252 -10.62 -7.93 20.48
N ILE A 253 -9.58 -8.76 20.51
CA ILE A 253 -8.94 -9.25 21.74
C ILE A 253 -8.25 -8.09 22.48
N GLU A 254 -7.47 -7.28 21.76
CA GLU A 254 -6.80 -6.10 22.31
C GLU A 254 -7.80 -5.11 22.93
N ASN A 255 -9.00 -4.98 22.35
CA ASN A 255 -10.09 -4.16 22.85
C ASN A 255 -11.00 -4.84 23.88
N ASN A 256 -10.63 -6.02 24.38
CA ASN A 256 -11.43 -6.83 25.33
C ASN A 256 -12.85 -7.17 24.84
N GLN A 257 -13.05 -7.29 23.53
CA GLN A 257 -14.34 -7.64 22.90
C GLN A 257 -14.41 -9.10 22.47
N ALA A 258 -13.30 -9.81 22.47
CA ALA A 258 -13.19 -11.25 22.23
C ALA A 258 -12.11 -11.86 23.14
N THR A 259 -12.15 -13.17 23.32
CA THR A 259 -11.09 -13.94 24.02
C THR A 259 -10.62 -15.07 23.11
N PHE A 260 -9.37 -15.46 23.29
CA PHE A 260 -8.78 -16.63 22.67
C PHE A 260 -8.55 -17.68 23.77
N ASP A 261 -9.09 -18.91 23.57
CA ASP A 261 -8.90 -20.05 24.47
C ASP A 261 -7.88 -21.02 23.90
#